data_3694252d918af6a0353f97f99e095a8c
#
_entry.id   3694252d918af6a0353f97f99e095a8c
#
_cell.length_a   1.000
_cell.length_b   1.000
_cell.length_c   1.000
_cell.angle_alpha   90.00
_cell.angle_beta   90.00
_cell.angle_gamma   90.00
#
_symmetry.space_group_name_H-M   'P 1'
#
loop_
_entity.id
_entity.type
_entity.pdbx_description
1 polymer ?
#
loop_
_entity_poly.entity_id
_entity_poly.type
_entity_poly.pdbx_seq_one_letter_code
_entity_poly.pdbx_strand_id
1 'polypeptide(L)'
;YSPEDVSVATPAYRRTGWGFKVGYGTSRNHIDLYLLRAQDHQSSIDEYWWDRLTAQENIVVGLKGRWQISKPLALTANIATSIFSTDINAQKVESKETEKLDGVFDVRYSSLMRWAGDVNLTANFKPISMALTYKMVQPDYMSLGVSYMSNNYHSIGVSANTRIWK
;
A
#
# COMPACT_ATOMS: atom_id res chain seq x y z
N TYR A 1 41.62 25.13 -17.36
CA TYR A 1 40.77 23.98 -17.63
C TYR A 1 40.14 23.61 -16.29
N SER A 2 38.88 23.96 -16.08
CA SER A 2 38.10 23.45 -14.95
C SER A 2 37.76 21.99 -15.24
N PRO A 3 37.92 21.06 -14.29
CA PRO A 3 37.39 19.71 -14.45
C PRO A 3 35.87 19.87 -14.62
N GLU A 4 35.36 19.43 -15.75
CA GLU A 4 33.92 19.35 -15.98
C GLU A 4 33.30 18.55 -14.82
N ASP A 5 32.29 19.12 -14.21
CA ASP A 5 31.40 18.41 -13.25
C ASP A 5 30.80 17.20 -13.98
N VAL A 6 31.47 16.08 -13.87
CA VAL A 6 30.87 14.80 -14.22
C VAL A 6 29.81 14.56 -13.17
N SER A 7 28.57 14.92 -13.47
CA SER A 7 27.43 14.53 -12.65
C SER A 7 27.33 13.01 -12.70
N VAL A 8 27.96 12.35 -11.73
CA VAL A 8 27.81 10.92 -11.54
C VAL A 8 26.36 10.69 -11.16
N ALA A 9 25.59 10.16 -12.09
CA ALA A 9 24.20 9.82 -11.83
C ALA A 9 24.15 8.82 -10.66
N THR A 10 23.42 9.18 -9.60
CA THR A 10 23.22 8.29 -8.46
C THR A 10 22.52 7.02 -8.96
N PRO A 11 23.13 5.83 -8.79
CA PRO A 11 22.52 4.59 -9.23
C PRO A 11 21.26 4.27 -8.42
N ALA A 12 20.35 3.52 -9.00
CA ALA A 12 19.17 2.99 -8.32
C ALA A 12 19.28 1.47 -8.21
N TYR A 13 18.84 0.92 -7.08
CA TYR A 13 18.74 -0.52 -6.91
C TYR A 13 17.76 -1.12 -7.91
N ARG A 14 18.10 -2.31 -8.41
CA ARG A 14 17.13 -3.14 -9.15
C ARG A 14 16.11 -3.66 -8.14
N ARG A 15 14.85 -3.31 -8.35
CA ARG A 15 13.72 -3.74 -7.53
C ARG A 15 12.98 -4.88 -8.20
N THR A 16 12.67 -5.91 -7.44
CA THR A 16 11.76 -6.97 -7.86
C THR A 16 10.59 -7.03 -6.89
N GLY A 17 9.43 -7.40 -7.41
CA GLY A 17 8.23 -7.55 -6.61
C GLY A 17 7.33 -8.64 -7.17
N TRP A 18 6.51 -9.20 -6.30
CA TRP A 18 5.45 -10.13 -6.63
C TRP A 18 4.23 -9.84 -5.76
N GLY A 19 3.10 -10.26 -6.23
CA GLY A 19 1.87 -10.10 -5.50
C GLY A 19 0.82 -11.09 -5.95
N PHE A 20 -0.14 -11.34 -5.08
CA PHE A 20 -1.31 -12.13 -5.41
C PHE A 20 -2.54 -11.53 -4.76
N LYS A 21 -3.68 -11.88 -5.33
CA LYS A 21 -4.99 -11.53 -4.83
C LYS A 21 -5.88 -12.76 -4.91
N VAL A 22 -6.60 -13.03 -3.82
CA VAL A 22 -7.61 -14.06 -3.77
C VAL A 22 -8.91 -13.45 -3.27
N GLY A 23 -10.02 -13.79 -3.92
CA GLY A 23 -11.33 -13.26 -3.58
C GLY A 23 -12.36 -14.36 -3.46
N TYR A 24 -13.34 -14.13 -2.60
CA TYR A 24 -14.49 -15.00 -2.42
C TYR A 24 -15.78 -14.20 -2.38
N GLY A 25 -16.80 -14.72 -3.02
CA GLY A 25 -18.14 -14.13 -3.00
C GLY A 25 -18.76 -13.92 -4.37
N THR A 26 -19.69 -12.98 -4.43
CA THR A 26 -20.45 -12.63 -5.63
C THR A 26 -20.21 -11.19 -6.03
N SER A 27 -20.75 -10.73 -7.15
CA SER A 27 -20.69 -9.32 -7.56
C SER A 27 -21.31 -8.35 -6.56
N ARG A 28 -22.23 -8.80 -5.70
CA ARG A 28 -22.90 -7.99 -4.68
C ARG A 28 -22.18 -8.03 -3.32
N ASN A 29 -21.72 -9.23 -2.92
CA ASN A 29 -21.08 -9.46 -1.65
C ASN A 29 -19.80 -10.25 -1.89
N HIS A 30 -18.67 -9.63 -1.70
CA HIS A 30 -17.37 -10.28 -1.85
C HIS A 30 -16.35 -9.71 -0.89
N ILE A 31 -15.33 -10.50 -0.66
CA ILE A 31 -14.15 -10.15 0.12
C ILE A 31 -12.92 -10.59 -0.66
N ASP A 32 -11.94 -9.72 -0.75
CA ASP A 32 -10.67 -9.94 -1.43
C ASP A 32 -9.53 -9.76 -0.42
N LEU A 33 -8.65 -10.71 -0.34
CA LEU A 33 -7.35 -10.60 0.31
C LEU A 33 -6.29 -10.38 -0.75
N TYR A 34 -5.38 -9.44 -0.54
CA TYR A 34 -4.24 -9.21 -1.41
C TYR A 34 -2.95 -9.02 -0.63
N LEU A 35 -1.87 -9.44 -1.26
CA LEU A 35 -0.52 -9.30 -0.75
C LEU A 35 0.39 -8.83 -1.87
N LEU A 36 1.26 -7.88 -1.56
CA LEU A 36 2.32 -7.40 -2.42
C LEU A 36 3.62 -7.41 -1.62
N ARG A 37 4.68 -7.95 -2.20
CA ARG A 37 6.05 -7.84 -1.67
C ARG A 37 6.95 -7.24 -2.74
N ALA A 38 7.79 -6.30 -2.34
CA ALA A 38 8.82 -5.73 -3.21
C ALA A 38 10.11 -5.58 -2.42
N GLN A 39 11.24 -5.85 -3.08
CA GLN A 39 12.56 -5.84 -2.46
C GLN A 39 13.61 -5.32 -3.45
N ASP A 40 14.53 -4.52 -2.95
CA ASP A 40 15.71 -4.07 -3.66
C ASP A 40 16.82 -5.12 -3.59
N HIS A 41 17.54 -5.31 -4.69
CA HIS A 41 18.69 -6.19 -4.75
C HIS A 41 19.98 -5.41 -4.49
N GLN A 42 20.57 -5.60 -3.32
CA GLN A 42 21.80 -4.89 -2.92
C GLN A 42 22.95 -5.08 -3.90
N SER A 43 23.14 -6.30 -4.43
CA SER A 43 24.18 -6.62 -5.41
C SER A 43 23.93 -6.02 -6.80
N SER A 44 22.88 -5.24 -6.99
CA SER A 44 22.56 -4.62 -8.30
C SER A 44 23.29 -3.30 -8.55
N ILE A 45 23.97 -2.77 -7.54
CA ILE A 45 24.83 -1.58 -7.62
C ILE A 45 26.20 -1.91 -7.02
N ASP A 46 27.19 -1.08 -7.35
CA ASP A 46 28.56 -1.21 -6.87
C ASP A 46 28.62 -1.02 -5.33
N GLU A 47 29.50 -1.78 -4.67
CA GLU A 47 29.73 -1.73 -3.21
C GLU A 47 30.06 -0.34 -2.69
N TYR A 48 30.70 0.51 -3.52
CA TYR A 48 30.99 1.90 -3.22
C TYR A 48 29.76 2.70 -2.78
N TRP A 49 28.55 2.29 -3.23
CA TRP A 49 27.29 2.97 -2.93
C TRP A 49 26.55 2.41 -1.72
N TRP A 50 26.95 1.26 -1.16
CA TRP A 50 26.20 0.59 -0.08
C TRP A 50 26.16 1.42 1.21
N ASP A 51 27.19 2.22 1.50
CA ASP A 51 27.20 3.11 2.67
C ASP A 51 26.37 4.40 2.46
N ARG A 52 25.98 4.68 1.23
CA ARG A 52 25.27 5.91 0.84
C ARG A 52 23.83 5.68 0.46
N LEU A 53 23.50 4.49 -0.03
CA LEU A 53 22.18 4.08 -0.45
C LEU A 53 21.81 2.79 0.27
N THR A 54 20.64 2.80 0.90
CA THR A 54 20.12 1.62 1.59
C THR A 54 19.13 0.86 0.70
N ALA A 55 19.31 -0.44 0.60
CA ALA A 55 18.35 -1.32 -0.07
C ALA A 55 17.11 -1.50 0.82
N GLN A 56 15.94 -1.45 0.22
CA GLN A 56 14.66 -1.40 0.89
C GLN A 56 13.84 -2.65 0.63
N GLU A 57 12.96 -2.99 1.56
CA GLU A 57 11.99 -4.06 1.42
C GLU A 57 10.62 -3.59 1.93
N ASN A 58 9.57 -4.05 1.27
CA ASN A 58 8.20 -3.72 1.63
C ASN A 58 7.26 -4.91 1.43
N ILE A 59 6.40 -5.14 2.40
CA ILE A 59 5.25 -6.01 2.27
C ILE A 59 3.98 -5.25 2.56
N VAL A 60 2.99 -5.39 1.71
CA VAL A 60 1.65 -4.84 1.89
C VAL A 60 0.64 -5.98 1.93
N VAL A 61 -0.14 -6.02 3.00
CA VAL A 61 -1.27 -6.94 3.13
C VAL A 61 -2.53 -6.12 3.23
N GLY A 62 -3.54 -6.46 2.44
CA GLY A 62 -4.78 -5.71 2.47
C GLY A 62 -6.01 -6.58 2.26
N LEU A 63 -7.11 -6.06 2.76
CA LEU A 63 -8.43 -6.65 2.69
C LEU A 63 -9.40 -5.65 2.07
N LYS A 64 -10.10 -6.07 1.04
CA LYS A 64 -11.16 -5.29 0.39
C LYS A 64 -12.45 -6.06 0.44
N GLY A 65 -13.53 -5.39 0.83
CA GLY A 65 -14.84 -5.99 0.86
C GLY A 65 -15.90 -5.10 0.23
N ARG A 66 -16.95 -5.74 -0.31
CA ARG A 66 -18.16 -5.10 -0.75
C ARG A 66 -19.36 -5.87 -0.22
N TRP A 67 -20.30 -5.14 0.34
CA TRP A 67 -21.53 -5.67 0.90
C TRP A 67 -22.74 -4.89 0.41
N GLN A 68 -23.68 -5.57 -0.18
CA GLN A 68 -24.99 -5.02 -0.53
C GLN A 68 -25.90 -5.16 0.69
N ILE A 69 -26.02 -4.11 1.49
CA ILE A 69 -26.83 -4.10 2.72
C ILE A 69 -28.32 -4.20 2.39
N SER A 70 -28.74 -3.47 1.36
CA SER A 70 -30.10 -3.51 0.82
C SER A 70 -30.07 -3.15 -0.67
N LYS A 71 -31.24 -3.25 -1.36
CA LYS A 71 -31.31 -2.90 -2.81
C LYS A 71 -30.71 -1.52 -3.12
N PRO A 72 -31.01 -0.44 -2.35
CA PRO A 72 -30.40 0.86 -2.62
C PRO A 72 -29.05 1.09 -1.95
N LEU A 73 -28.64 0.27 -0.96
CA LEU A 73 -27.51 0.59 -0.06
C LEU A 73 -26.40 -0.45 -0.20
N ALA A 74 -25.19 0.04 -0.53
CA ALA A 74 -23.98 -0.80 -0.59
C ALA A 74 -22.83 -0.14 0.16
N LEU A 75 -22.06 -0.96 0.87
CA LEU A 75 -20.84 -0.59 1.57
C LEU A 75 -19.65 -1.23 0.86
N THR A 76 -18.61 -0.43 0.62
CA THR A 76 -17.30 -0.94 0.18
C THR A 76 -16.27 -0.47 1.20
N ALA A 77 -15.43 -1.35 1.67
CA ALA A 77 -14.33 -1.03 2.56
C ALA A 77 -13.04 -1.66 2.05
N ASN A 78 -11.94 -0.95 2.22
CA ASN A 78 -10.61 -1.41 1.89
C ASN A 78 -9.68 -0.99 3.02
N ILE A 79 -8.87 -1.90 3.54
CA ILE A 79 -7.87 -1.64 4.55
C ILE A 79 -6.58 -2.35 4.17
N ALA A 80 -5.46 -1.66 4.30
CA ALA A 80 -4.15 -2.21 4.02
C ALA A 80 -3.17 -1.85 5.13
N THR A 81 -2.28 -2.78 5.44
CA THR A 81 -1.10 -2.52 6.25
C THR A 81 0.14 -2.67 5.39
N SER A 82 1.06 -1.74 5.54
CA SER A 82 2.38 -1.78 4.92
C SER A 82 3.41 -1.94 6.03
N ILE A 83 4.27 -2.93 5.90
CA ILE A 83 5.50 -3.05 6.68
C ILE A 83 6.63 -2.70 5.72
N PHE A 84 7.35 -1.64 6.02
CA PHE A 84 8.39 -1.07 5.19
C PHE A 84 9.71 -1.06 5.95
N SER A 85 10.72 -1.73 5.42
CA SER A 85 12.08 -1.73 5.95
C SER A 85 12.94 -0.79 5.12
N THR A 86 13.49 0.24 5.76
CA THR A 86 14.34 1.23 5.11
C THR A 86 15.74 0.72 4.83
N ASP A 87 16.14 -0.35 5.51
CA ASP A 87 17.45 -0.99 5.35
C ASP A 87 17.34 -2.51 5.56
N ILE A 88 17.59 -3.27 4.52
CA ILE A 88 17.58 -4.74 4.58
C ILE A 88 18.78 -5.33 5.34
N ASN A 89 19.82 -4.53 5.61
CA ASN A 89 21.00 -4.95 6.39
C ASN A 89 20.83 -4.68 7.89
N ALA A 90 19.78 -3.94 8.29
CA ALA A 90 19.49 -3.73 9.70
C ALA A 90 19.23 -5.05 10.43
N GLN A 91 19.61 -5.10 11.70
CA GLN A 91 19.43 -6.28 12.53
C GLN A 91 17.95 -6.73 12.56
N LYS A 92 17.73 -8.03 12.41
CA LYS A 92 16.39 -8.62 12.52
C LYS A 92 15.89 -8.55 13.95
N VAL A 93 14.59 -8.37 14.09
CA VAL A 93 13.89 -8.48 15.37
C VAL A 93 13.52 -9.93 15.60
N GLU A 94 14.21 -10.57 16.54
CA GLU A 94 13.92 -11.95 16.94
C GLU A 94 12.82 -11.96 18.01
N SER A 95 11.62 -12.36 17.62
CA SER A 95 10.51 -12.64 18.56
C SER A 95 9.68 -13.82 18.05
N LYS A 96 8.95 -14.47 18.96
CA LYS A 96 8.05 -15.57 18.60
C LYS A 96 6.96 -15.17 17.59
N GLU A 97 6.66 -13.88 17.49
CA GLU A 97 5.66 -13.36 16.57
C GLU A 97 6.26 -13.11 15.18
N THR A 98 7.53 -12.66 15.13
CA THR A 98 8.24 -12.40 13.87
C THR A 98 8.73 -13.70 13.22
N GLU A 99 9.01 -14.75 14.00
CA GLU A 99 9.39 -16.08 13.50
C GLU A 99 8.35 -16.68 12.54
N LYS A 100 7.06 -16.37 12.76
CA LYS A 100 5.99 -16.82 11.85
C LYS A 100 6.00 -16.15 10.48
N LEU A 101 6.69 -15.03 10.34
CA LEU A 101 6.82 -14.28 9.10
C LEU A 101 8.11 -14.61 8.36
N ASP A 102 9.01 -15.37 8.99
CA ASP A 102 10.28 -15.80 8.39
C ASP A 102 10.04 -16.51 7.05
N GLY A 103 10.82 -16.11 6.05
CA GLY A 103 10.69 -16.59 4.69
C GLY A 103 9.70 -15.83 3.81
N VAL A 104 8.77 -15.07 4.40
CA VAL A 104 7.88 -14.16 3.66
C VAL A 104 8.36 -12.71 3.78
N PHE A 105 8.73 -12.29 5.00
CA PHE A 105 9.24 -10.96 5.28
C PHE A 105 10.06 -10.94 6.56
N ASP A 106 11.25 -10.35 6.51
CA ASP A 106 12.12 -10.18 7.67
C ASP A 106 11.81 -8.87 8.38
N VAL A 107 11.20 -8.94 9.55
CA VAL A 107 10.97 -7.75 10.39
C VAL A 107 12.29 -7.31 11.01
N ARG A 108 12.69 -6.06 10.81
CA ARG A 108 13.96 -5.48 11.26
C ARG A 108 13.71 -4.28 12.16
N TYR A 109 14.73 -3.82 12.88
CA TYR A 109 14.66 -2.58 13.65
C TYR A 109 14.38 -1.34 12.77
N SER A 110 14.70 -1.41 11.48
CA SER A 110 14.36 -0.38 10.48
C SER A 110 12.95 -0.50 9.90
N SER A 111 12.15 -1.49 10.33
CA SER A 111 10.82 -1.74 9.80
C SER A 111 9.78 -0.85 10.48
N LEU A 112 8.95 -0.21 9.67
CA LEU A 112 7.83 0.61 10.09
C LEU A 112 6.53 0.00 9.58
N MET A 113 5.57 -0.18 10.48
CA MET A 113 4.23 -0.64 10.15
C MET A 113 3.25 0.53 10.11
N ARG A 114 2.52 0.68 9.02
CA ARG A 114 1.55 1.75 8.81
C ARG A 114 0.28 1.24 8.15
N TRP A 115 -0.80 1.98 8.35
CA TRP A 115 -2.14 1.63 7.88
C TRP A 115 -2.67 2.66 6.90
N ALA A 116 -3.40 2.18 5.91
CA ALA A 116 -4.21 2.99 5.01
C ALA A 116 -5.55 2.28 4.78
N GLY A 117 -6.60 3.05 4.55
CA GLY A 117 -7.90 2.47 4.26
C GLY A 117 -8.91 3.48 3.77
N ASP A 118 -9.95 2.96 3.15
CA ASP A 118 -11.10 3.73 2.72
C ASP A 118 -12.39 2.96 2.95
N VAL A 119 -13.44 3.70 3.24
CA VAL A 119 -14.81 3.20 3.36
C VAL A 119 -15.70 4.07 2.50
N ASN A 120 -16.53 3.44 1.67
CA ASN A 120 -17.47 4.11 0.80
C ASN A 120 -18.87 3.50 1.00
N LEU A 121 -19.81 4.33 1.43
CA LEU A 121 -21.22 4.00 1.54
C LEU A 121 -21.97 4.64 0.38
N THR A 122 -22.59 3.84 -0.47
CA THR A 122 -23.40 4.29 -1.61
C THR A 122 -24.87 4.02 -1.36
N ALA A 123 -25.70 5.02 -1.63
CA ALA A 123 -27.16 4.94 -1.53
C ALA A 123 -27.81 5.37 -2.84
N ASN A 124 -28.55 4.46 -3.48
CA ASN A 124 -29.19 4.67 -4.78
C ASN A 124 -30.72 4.66 -4.63
N PHE A 125 -31.28 5.79 -4.30
CA PHE A 125 -32.73 6.02 -4.25
C PHE A 125 -33.14 6.75 -5.53
N LYS A 126 -33.63 6.04 -6.53
CA LYS A 126 -34.05 6.69 -7.78
C LYS A 126 -35.06 7.81 -7.52
N PRO A 127 -34.83 9.04 -8.05
CA PRO A 127 -33.81 9.43 -9.03
C PRO A 127 -32.47 9.89 -8.44
N ILE A 128 -32.27 9.81 -7.12
CA ILE A 128 -31.11 10.34 -6.41
C ILE A 128 -30.12 9.21 -6.08
N SER A 129 -28.85 9.46 -6.35
CA SER A 129 -27.73 8.62 -5.90
C SER A 129 -26.81 9.45 -5.01
N MET A 130 -26.44 8.91 -3.85
CA MET A 130 -25.56 9.56 -2.89
C MET A 130 -24.41 8.63 -2.55
N ALA A 131 -23.25 9.21 -2.25
CA ALA A 131 -22.11 8.47 -1.70
C ALA A 131 -21.44 9.28 -0.60
N LEU A 132 -21.07 8.56 0.46
CA LEU A 132 -20.24 9.04 1.56
C LEU A 132 -18.95 8.23 1.55
N THR A 133 -17.83 8.92 1.43
CA THR A 133 -16.50 8.30 1.40
C THR A 133 -15.67 8.83 2.56
N TYR A 134 -15.01 7.92 3.27
CA TYR A 134 -13.96 8.26 4.22
C TYR A 134 -12.67 7.57 3.80
N LYS A 135 -11.56 8.32 3.81
CA LYS A 135 -10.21 7.79 3.54
C LYS A 135 -9.26 8.22 4.63
N MET A 136 -8.36 7.33 4.98
CA MET A 136 -7.29 7.55 5.94
C MET A 136 -6.00 6.94 5.40
N VAL A 137 -4.92 7.71 5.46
CA VAL A 137 -3.56 7.22 5.22
C VAL A 137 -2.68 7.75 6.33
N GLN A 138 -2.08 6.86 7.10
CA GLN A 138 -1.18 7.23 8.19
C GLN A 138 0.07 7.97 7.68
N PRO A 139 0.70 8.80 8.53
CA PRO A 139 2.03 9.35 8.25
C PRO A 139 3.01 8.24 7.89
N ASP A 140 3.91 8.52 6.94
CA ASP A 140 4.96 7.60 6.51
C ASP A 140 4.46 6.25 5.96
N TYR A 141 3.17 6.18 5.57
CA TYR A 141 2.69 5.02 4.83
C TYR A 141 3.38 4.99 3.47
N MET A 142 4.13 3.93 3.20
CA MET A 142 4.85 3.71 1.96
C MET A 142 4.51 2.36 1.35
N SER A 143 4.50 2.30 0.04
CA SER A 143 4.38 1.08 -0.73
C SER A 143 5.29 1.16 -1.94
N LEU A 144 6.23 0.23 -2.07
CA LEU A 144 7.15 0.16 -3.21
C LEU A 144 6.46 -0.26 -4.51
N GLY A 145 5.20 -0.66 -4.45
CA GLY A 145 4.35 -0.94 -5.61
C GLY A 145 3.71 0.31 -6.24
N VAL A 146 3.91 1.50 -5.65
CA VAL A 146 3.32 2.76 -6.12
C VAL A 146 4.41 3.82 -6.23
N SER A 147 4.48 4.50 -7.38
CA SER A 147 5.52 5.51 -7.64
C SER A 147 5.33 6.79 -6.83
N TYR A 148 4.10 7.13 -6.51
CA TYR A 148 3.75 8.30 -5.70
C TYR A 148 2.49 8.02 -4.88
N MET A 149 2.52 8.37 -3.61
CA MET A 149 1.39 8.24 -2.70
C MET A 149 1.38 9.41 -1.72
N SER A 150 0.25 10.12 -1.66
CA SER A 150 0.01 11.07 -0.57
C SER A 150 -0.26 10.30 0.71
N ASN A 151 0.40 10.69 1.78
CA ASN A 151 0.21 10.12 3.10
C ASN A 151 -0.13 11.23 4.12
N ASN A 152 -0.38 10.84 5.37
CA ASN A 152 -0.71 11.75 6.47
C ASN A 152 -1.96 12.60 6.20
N TYR A 153 -3.07 11.95 5.81
CA TYR A 153 -4.32 12.65 5.62
C TYR A 153 -5.55 11.83 6.02
N HIS A 154 -6.59 12.56 6.40
CA HIS A 154 -7.96 12.07 6.51
C HIS A 154 -8.82 12.86 5.52
N SER A 155 -9.69 12.19 4.82
CA SER A 155 -10.58 12.81 3.85
C SER A 155 -11.99 12.29 4.04
N ILE A 156 -12.96 13.21 4.09
CA ILE A 156 -14.38 12.89 4.06
C ILE A 156 -14.95 13.52 2.79
N GLY A 157 -15.56 12.70 1.96
CA GLY A 157 -16.21 13.11 0.73
C GLY A 157 -17.69 12.78 0.75
N VAL A 158 -18.51 13.73 0.33
CA VAL A 158 -19.94 13.52 0.12
C VAL A 158 -20.26 13.88 -1.32
N SER A 159 -20.95 13.01 -2.03
CA SER A 159 -21.44 13.28 -3.36
C SER A 159 -22.93 12.94 -3.47
N ALA A 160 -23.65 13.74 -4.25
CA ALA A 160 -25.04 13.49 -4.58
C ALA A 160 -25.25 13.78 -6.06
N ASN A 161 -25.87 12.85 -6.75
CA ASN A 161 -26.22 12.96 -8.17
C ASN A 161 -27.72 12.68 -8.35
N THR A 162 -28.38 13.48 -9.16
CA THR A 162 -29.76 13.25 -9.53
C THR A 162 -29.93 13.24 -11.04
N ARG A 163 -30.74 12.33 -11.53
CA ARG A 163 -31.17 12.32 -12.94
C ARG A 163 -32.54 12.95 -13.02
N ILE A 164 -32.56 14.23 -13.40
CA ILE A 164 -33.79 15.04 -13.41
C ILE A 164 -34.63 14.79 -14.66
N TRP A 165 -34.02 14.29 -15.74
CA TRP A 165 -34.69 14.11 -17.02
C TRP A 165 -34.24 12.86 -17.78
N LYS A 166 -35.15 12.29 -18.57
CA LYS A 166 -34.89 11.18 -19.47
C LYS A 166 -35.03 11.66 -20.92
#